data_f341e8f1d5ea21bb4930e9f6ea0b3317
#
_entry.id   f341e8f1d5ea21bb4930e9f6ea0b3317
#
_cell.length_a   1.000
_cell.length_b   1.000
_cell.length_c   1.000
_cell.angle_alpha   90.00
_cell.angle_beta   90.00
_cell.angle_gamma   90.00
#
_symmetry.space_group_name_H-M   'P 1'
#
loop_
_entity.id
_entity.type
_entity.pdbx_description
1 polymer ?
#
loop_
_entity_poly.entity_id
_entity_poly.type
_entity_poly.pdbx_seq_one_letter_code
_entity_poly.pdbx_strand_id
1 'polypeptide(L)'
;MSEPTMQKPRVLMMAAGTGGHVFPAIAVAQALQQSGAQVHWLGTLVGMENELLQHYDFTYHAINMQGLRGNGIKRLFKAPSTLLKATLAAIKIIKTNKIDIVVGFG
;
A
#
# COMPACT_ATOMS: atom_id res chain seq x y z
N MET A 1 12.98 14.69 -30.44
CA MET A 1 13.34 14.97 -29.09
C MET A 1 13.11 13.77 -28.20
N SER A 2 14.07 13.44 -27.50
CA SER A 2 13.93 12.36 -26.56
C SER A 2 13.28 12.84 -25.27
N GLU A 3 12.82 11.89 -24.50
CA GLU A 3 12.29 12.16 -23.19
C GLU A 3 13.25 11.62 -22.14
N PRO A 4 14.51 12.06 -22.15
CA PRO A 4 15.49 11.46 -21.25
C PRO A 4 15.17 11.70 -19.80
N THR A 5 14.36 12.72 -19.52
CA THR A 5 13.99 13.06 -18.17
C THR A 5 12.74 12.38 -17.70
N MET A 6 12.10 11.58 -18.54
CA MET A 6 10.93 10.86 -18.12
C MET A 6 11.29 9.84 -17.07
N GLN A 7 10.84 10.09 -15.88
CA GLN A 7 11.03 9.14 -14.80
C GLN A 7 9.92 8.10 -14.86
N LYS A 8 10.23 6.92 -14.35
CA LYS A 8 9.22 5.89 -14.22
C LYS A 8 8.14 6.37 -13.28
N PRO A 9 6.87 6.23 -13.65
CA PRO A 9 5.80 6.58 -12.71
C PRO A 9 5.91 5.72 -11.47
N ARG A 10 5.63 6.33 -10.34
CA ARG A 10 5.65 5.64 -9.05
C ARG A 10 4.22 5.43 -8.60
N VAL A 11 3.85 4.19 -8.45
CA VAL A 11 2.49 3.80 -8.13
C VAL A 11 2.45 3.17 -6.76
N LEU A 12 1.52 3.59 -5.93
CA LEU A 12 1.29 2.98 -4.63
C LEU A 12 0.01 2.15 -4.69
N MET A 13 0.18 0.85 -4.52
CA MET A 13 -0.95 -0.08 -4.45
C MET A 13 -1.41 -0.21 -3.02
N MET A 14 -2.70 -0.17 -2.80
CA MET A 14 -3.28 -0.32 -1.47
C MET A 14 -4.29 -1.46 -1.50
N ALA A 15 -3.89 -2.60 -1.00
CA ALA A 15 -4.75 -3.75 -0.87
C ALA A 15 -4.27 -4.57 0.31
N ALA A 16 -5.18 -4.95 1.16
CA ALA A 16 -4.84 -5.68 2.36
C ALA A 16 -5.98 -6.59 2.77
N GLY A 17 -5.68 -7.55 3.63
CA GLY A 17 -6.66 -8.42 4.22
C GLY A 17 -6.80 -9.73 3.49
N THR A 18 -7.83 -9.88 2.68
CA THR A 18 -8.15 -11.16 2.07
C THR A 18 -7.53 -11.34 0.71
N GLY A 19 -7.34 -12.60 0.31
CA GLY A 19 -6.83 -12.90 -1.01
C GLY A 19 -7.73 -12.41 -2.14
N GLY A 20 -9.02 -12.20 -1.84
CA GLY A 20 -9.94 -11.68 -2.83
C GLY A 20 -9.58 -10.30 -3.35
N HIS A 21 -8.89 -9.51 -2.54
CA HIS A 21 -8.42 -8.19 -2.94
C HIS A 21 -6.96 -8.20 -3.35
N VAL A 22 -6.16 -8.99 -2.68
CA VAL A 22 -4.71 -8.98 -2.86
C VAL A 22 -4.30 -9.57 -4.21
N PHE A 23 -4.89 -10.70 -4.60
CA PHE A 23 -4.50 -11.35 -5.85
C PHE A 23 -4.79 -10.50 -7.08
N PRO A 24 -5.98 -9.89 -7.23
CA PRO A 24 -6.19 -8.99 -8.35
C PRO A 24 -5.24 -7.79 -8.33
N ALA A 25 -4.94 -7.27 -7.15
CA ALA A 25 -4.02 -6.15 -7.03
C ALA A 25 -2.61 -6.54 -7.46
N ILE A 26 -2.16 -7.75 -7.14
CA ILE A 26 -0.85 -8.24 -7.59
C ILE A 26 -0.81 -8.30 -9.12
N ALA A 27 -1.87 -8.80 -9.74
CA ALA A 27 -1.91 -8.88 -11.19
C ALA A 27 -1.79 -7.50 -11.84
N VAL A 28 -2.50 -6.52 -11.30
CA VAL A 28 -2.41 -5.15 -11.80
C VAL A 28 -1.01 -4.58 -11.56
N ALA A 29 -0.46 -4.83 -10.38
CA ALA A 29 0.87 -4.33 -10.05
C ALA A 29 1.93 -4.89 -10.99
N GLN A 30 1.85 -6.17 -11.30
CA GLN A 30 2.79 -6.78 -12.24
C GLN A 30 2.65 -6.18 -13.64
N ALA A 31 1.43 -5.95 -14.08
CA ALA A 31 1.20 -5.32 -15.38
C ALA A 31 1.79 -3.90 -15.41
N LEU A 32 1.65 -3.17 -14.32
CA LEU A 32 2.23 -1.84 -14.21
C LEU A 32 3.75 -1.89 -14.26
N GLN A 33 4.36 -2.85 -13.57
CA GLN A 33 5.80 -3.01 -13.63
C GLN A 33 6.29 -3.30 -15.04
N GLN A 34 5.58 -4.16 -15.75
CA GLN A 34 5.93 -4.50 -17.12
C GLN A 34 5.81 -3.29 -18.04
N SER A 35 4.94 -2.35 -17.69
CA SER A 35 4.81 -1.10 -18.44
C SER A 35 5.84 -0.06 -18.05
N GLY A 36 6.71 -0.35 -17.12
CA GLY A 36 7.76 0.55 -16.71
C GLY A 36 7.51 1.32 -15.43
N ALA A 37 6.43 1.05 -14.74
CA ALA A 37 6.14 1.72 -13.48
C ALA A 37 6.96 1.11 -12.34
N GLN A 38 7.25 1.94 -11.36
CA GLN A 38 7.86 1.52 -10.12
C GLN A 38 6.75 1.31 -9.11
N VAL A 39 6.58 0.08 -8.62
CA VAL A 39 5.45 -0.26 -7.78
C VAL A 39 5.84 -0.30 -6.31
N HIS A 40 5.12 0.47 -5.52
CA HIS A 40 5.15 0.42 -4.07
C HIS A 40 3.85 -0.19 -3.60
N TRP A 41 3.88 -0.79 -2.43
CA TRP A 41 2.69 -1.42 -1.86
C TRP A 41 2.52 -0.98 -0.42
N LEU A 42 1.31 -0.57 -0.07
CA LEU A 42 0.98 -0.19 1.29
C LEU A 42 0.07 -1.24 1.88
N GLY A 43 0.50 -1.83 2.98
CA GLY A 43 -0.27 -2.84 3.68
C GLY A 43 -0.09 -2.75 5.17
N THR A 44 -0.41 -3.83 5.86
CA THR A 44 -0.31 -3.87 7.32
C THR A 44 0.89 -4.72 7.73
N LEU A 45 1.29 -4.55 9.01
CA LEU A 45 2.39 -5.33 9.56
C LEU A 45 2.05 -6.81 9.65
N VAL A 46 0.79 -7.12 9.88
CA VAL A 46 0.32 -8.49 10.01
C VAL A 46 -0.82 -8.70 9.02
N GLY A 47 -0.60 -9.52 8.03
CA GLY A 47 -1.63 -9.80 7.06
C GLY A 47 -1.12 -10.73 6.00
N MET A 48 -2.06 -11.28 5.23
CA MET A 48 -1.75 -12.21 4.17
C MET A 48 -0.82 -11.57 3.13
N GLU A 49 -1.04 -10.31 2.84
CA GLU A 49 -0.26 -9.60 1.82
C GLU A 49 1.21 -9.52 2.20
N ASN A 50 1.52 -9.46 3.48
CA ASN A 50 2.91 -9.37 3.93
C ASN A 50 3.72 -10.59 3.50
N GLU A 51 3.13 -11.78 3.62
CA GLU A 51 3.80 -13.00 3.20
C GLU A 51 3.81 -13.15 1.68
N LEU A 52 2.68 -12.88 1.04
CA LEU A 52 2.55 -13.06 -0.39
C LEU A 52 3.49 -12.15 -1.16
N LEU A 53 3.64 -10.92 -0.71
CA LEU A 53 4.43 -9.94 -1.45
C LEU A 53 5.92 -10.14 -1.32
N GLN A 54 6.37 -11.00 -0.41
CA GLN A 54 7.78 -11.34 -0.32
C GLN A 54 8.30 -12.01 -1.59
N HIS A 55 7.41 -12.62 -2.35
CA HIS A 55 7.78 -13.29 -3.59
C HIS A 55 7.77 -12.36 -4.81
N TYR A 56 7.46 -11.08 -4.60
CA TYR A 56 7.37 -10.12 -5.69
C TYR A 56 8.32 -8.96 -5.44
N ASP A 57 8.71 -8.30 -6.51
CA ASP A 57 9.66 -7.19 -6.43
C ASP A 57 8.94 -5.85 -6.29
N PHE A 58 8.14 -5.74 -5.26
CA PHE A 58 7.45 -4.50 -4.91
C PHE A 58 8.08 -3.92 -3.65
N THR A 59 8.16 -2.59 -3.58
CA THR A 59 8.61 -1.94 -2.36
C THR A 59 7.45 -1.90 -1.37
N TYR A 60 7.56 -2.65 -0.29
CA TYR A 60 6.48 -2.82 0.67
C TYR A 60 6.61 -1.83 1.82
N HIS A 61 5.52 -1.13 2.09
CA HIS A 61 5.42 -0.24 3.23
C HIS A 61 4.32 -0.75 4.15
N ALA A 62 4.64 -0.95 5.42
CA ALA A 62 3.68 -1.48 6.37
C ALA A 62 3.25 -0.41 7.35
N ILE A 63 1.95 -0.36 7.62
CA ILE A 63 1.37 0.54 8.61
C ILE A 63 0.81 -0.29 9.75
N ASN A 64 1.03 0.16 10.98
CA ASN A 64 0.50 -0.50 12.15
C ASN A 64 -0.97 -0.12 12.34
N MET A 65 -1.85 -1.08 12.14
CA MET A 65 -3.29 -0.87 12.27
C MET A 65 -3.89 -1.69 13.40
N GLN A 66 -3.08 -2.09 14.36
CA GLN A 66 -3.55 -2.97 15.42
C GLN A 66 -4.73 -2.42 16.19
N GLY A 67 -4.79 -1.11 16.38
CA GLY A 67 -5.90 -0.51 17.11
C GLY A 67 -7.25 -0.68 16.45
N LEU A 68 -7.28 -0.97 15.16
CA LEU A 68 -8.53 -1.15 14.43
C LEU A 68 -9.03 -2.58 14.46
N ARG A 69 -8.23 -3.52 14.92
CA ARG A 69 -8.61 -4.92 14.97
C ARG A 69 -9.19 -5.34 16.30
N GLY A 70 -9.22 -4.43 17.26
CA GLY A 70 -9.79 -4.72 18.55
C GLY A 70 -11.30 -4.87 18.50
N ASN A 71 -11.86 -5.49 19.51
CA ASN A 71 -13.30 -5.69 19.62
C ASN A 71 -13.92 -4.73 20.62
N GLY A 72 -15.19 -4.38 20.37
CA GLY A 72 -15.99 -3.67 21.33
C GLY A 72 -15.67 -2.19 21.46
N ILE A 73 -15.95 -1.65 22.64
CA ILE A 73 -15.91 -0.21 22.87
C ILE A 73 -14.52 0.37 22.75
N LYS A 74 -13.51 -0.39 23.17
CA LYS A 74 -12.13 0.07 23.08
C LYS A 74 -11.72 0.40 21.65
N ARG A 75 -12.24 -0.36 20.71
CA ARG A 75 -11.98 -0.10 19.30
C ARG A 75 -12.53 1.25 18.88
N LEU A 76 -13.73 1.59 19.36
CA LEU A 76 -14.37 2.84 19.02
C LEU A 76 -13.58 4.04 19.54
N PHE A 77 -13.02 3.92 20.74
CA PHE A 77 -12.25 5.01 21.32
C PHE A 77 -10.87 5.16 20.69
N LYS A 78 -10.26 4.05 20.27
CA LYS A 78 -8.91 4.10 19.72
C LYS A 78 -8.88 4.33 18.22
N ALA A 79 -9.99 4.05 17.53
CA ALA A 79 -10.02 4.10 16.07
C ALA A 79 -9.66 5.48 15.50
N PRO A 80 -10.18 6.60 16.04
CA PRO A 80 -9.82 7.92 15.48
C PRO A 80 -8.33 8.20 15.56
N SER A 81 -7.71 7.85 16.69
CA SER A 81 -6.28 8.08 16.86
C SER A 81 -5.46 7.19 15.93
N THR A 82 -5.84 5.92 15.81
CA THR A 82 -5.17 4.97 14.92
C THR A 82 -5.33 5.39 13.47
N LEU A 83 -6.53 5.83 13.09
CA LEU A 83 -6.77 6.29 11.73
C LEU A 83 -5.95 7.54 11.41
N LEU A 84 -5.84 8.45 12.36
CA LEU A 84 -5.04 9.64 12.15
C LEU A 84 -3.57 9.27 11.95
N LYS A 85 -3.04 8.41 12.80
CA LYS A 85 -1.64 7.97 12.69
C LYS A 85 -1.40 7.25 11.37
N ALA A 86 -2.32 6.38 10.97
CA ALA A 86 -2.20 5.65 9.71
C ALA A 86 -2.25 6.61 8.52
N THR A 87 -3.12 7.60 8.57
CA THR A 87 -3.23 8.59 7.51
C THR A 87 -1.96 9.40 7.38
N LEU A 88 -1.40 9.84 8.52
CA LEU A 88 -0.16 10.58 8.50
C LEU A 88 0.99 9.74 7.99
N ALA A 89 1.03 8.46 8.36
CA ALA A 89 2.05 7.54 7.87
C ALA A 89 1.93 7.35 6.36
N ALA A 90 0.71 7.22 5.86
CA ALA A 90 0.48 7.08 4.42
C ALA A 90 0.92 8.33 3.67
N ILE A 91 0.59 9.51 4.19
CA ILE A 91 1.01 10.76 3.58
C ILE A 91 2.53 10.85 3.54
N LYS A 92 3.19 10.45 4.62
CA LYS A 92 4.63 10.47 4.67
C LYS A 92 5.24 9.54 3.61
N ILE A 93 4.67 8.36 3.46
CA ILE A 93 5.13 7.40 2.45
C ILE A 93 4.97 7.99 1.05
N ILE A 94 3.83 8.59 0.78
CA ILE A 94 3.56 9.20 -0.51
C ILE A 94 4.56 10.30 -0.83
N LYS A 95 4.82 11.17 0.13
CA LYS A 95 5.75 12.29 -0.08
C LYS A 95 7.19 11.84 -0.15
N THR A 96 7.59 10.94 0.75
CA THR A 96 8.98 10.49 0.81
C THR A 96 9.36 9.71 -0.43
N ASN A 97 8.47 8.91 -0.95
CA ASN A 97 8.73 8.08 -2.11
C ASN A 97 8.28 8.71 -3.42
N LYS A 98 7.78 9.93 -3.37
CA LYS A 98 7.35 10.68 -4.55
C LYS A 98 6.36 9.89 -5.39
N ILE A 99 5.34 9.38 -4.73
CA ILE A 99 4.30 8.59 -5.38
C ILE A 99 3.47 9.48 -6.29
N ASP A 100 3.26 9.02 -7.52
CA ASP A 100 2.49 9.76 -8.52
C ASP A 100 1.02 9.36 -8.53
N ILE A 101 0.74 8.09 -8.31
CA ILE A 101 -0.61 7.55 -8.43
C ILE A 101 -0.85 6.56 -7.28
N VAL A 102 -2.04 6.61 -6.71
CA VAL A 102 -2.48 5.65 -5.69
C VAL A 102 -3.62 4.84 -6.27
N VAL A 103 -3.50 3.52 -6.19
CA VAL A 103 -4.53 2.59 -6.67
C VAL A 103 -5.02 1.77 -5.48
N GLY A 104 -6.29 1.89 -5.15
CA GLY A 104 -6.88 1.20 -4.04
C GLY A 104 -7.76 0.03 -4.49
N PHE A 105 -7.65 -1.08 -3.77
CA PHE A 105 -8.51 -2.24 -3.97
C PHE A 105 -9.31 -2.45 -2.70
N GLY A 106 -10.53 -2.10 -2.79
CA GLY A 106 -11.56 -2.18 -1.82
C GLY A 106 -11.49 -2.72 -0.50
#